data_89f3723bbf33642cc5e6a0fabff45900
#
_entry.id   89f3723bbf33642cc5e6a0fabff45900
#
_cell.length_a   1.000
_cell.length_b   1.000
_cell.length_c   1.000
_cell.angle_alpha   90.00
_cell.angle_beta   90.00
_cell.angle_gamma   90.00
#
_symmetry.space_group_name_H-M   'P 1'
#
loop_
_entity.id
_entity.type
_entity.pdbx_description
1 polymer ?
#
loop_
_entity_poly.entity_id
_entity_poly.type
_entity_poly.pdbx_seq_one_letter_code
_entity_poly.pdbx_strand_id
1 'polypeptide(L)'
;MMSVTVDPTGTYLTLETSDGAHRFHAIWLRDNAQDGATRASGNGQRLITLRDIPPETRIAAAGIASDGALEVRFAPEDKTVTFDPAWLRAHAYDQSAPATARGWLPKDIEIWDGGLMDALPCGDFAQLQQGGAPLRDWLGKIVRYGFAKVVNAPVEPGALFRVVDLFGYVRETNYGRHFEVRTEVNPTNLAFTGLGLQAHTDNPYRDPVPTIQVLYCLESSAAGGENMVVDGFAAALRLRAENPEGFDLLANHCARFEYAGEAGVCLTSRRPMIELAPDGELIGIRFNNRSFAAVTDVPFDKMEAYYAAYRRLGEIIDDTAMELTFRLEPGEAFVVDNTRVLHARKGYSGEGTRWLQGCYADKDGLRSAYYAMMRAAVLEAAE
;
A
#
# COMPACT_ATOMS: atom_id res chain seq x y z
N MET A 1 3.68 31.34 -22.71
CA MET A 1 2.53 32.21 -22.45
C MET A 1 1.33 31.27 -22.29
N MET A 2 0.52 31.45 -21.27
CA MET A 2 -0.65 30.59 -21.05
C MET A 2 -1.82 31.15 -21.86
N SER A 3 -2.60 30.26 -22.50
CA SER A 3 -3.81 30.63 -23.22
C SER A 3 -4.93 29.61 -22.98
N VAL A 4 -6.18 30.04 -23.18
CA VAL A 4 -7.35 29.18 -23.02
C VAL A 4 -8.24 29.29 -24.25
N THR A 5 -8.76 28.15 -24.70
CA THR A 5 -9.74 28.07 -25.79
C THR A 5 -10.93 27.22 -25.33
N VAL A 6 -12.15 27.75 -25.50
CA VAL A 6 -13.38 27.00 -25.19
C VAL A 6 -13.85 26.30 -26.47
N ASP A 7 -14.20 25.02 -26.32
CA ASP A 7 -14.85 24.26 -27.39
C ASP A 7 -16.16 24.94 -27.86
N PRO A 8 -16.47 24.97 -29.16
CA PRO A 8 -17.68 25.64 -29.66
C PRO A 8 -18.99 25.18 -29.01
N THR A 9 -19.07 23.96 -28.48
CA THR A 9 -20.23 23.44 -27.75
C THR A 9 -20.22 23.80 -26.27
N GLY A 10 -19.11 24.37 -25.76
CA GLY A 10 -18.93 24.67 -24.33
C GLY A 10 -18.76 23.43 -23.44
N THR A 11 -18.54 22.25 -24.01
CA THR A 11 -18.43 21.00 -23.25
C THR A 11 -17.07 20.85 -22.55
N TYR A 12 -16.04 21.46 -23.10
CA TYR A 12 -14.69 21.48 -22.49
C TYR A 12 -13.94 22.76 -22.89
N LEU A 13 -12.83 23.00 -22.23
CA LEU A 13 -11.81 23.96 -22.63
C LEU A 13 -10.46 23.29 -22.79
N THR A 14 -9.60 23.92 -23.56
CA THR A 14 -8.17 23.60 -23.69
C THR A 14 -7.35 24.71 -23.04
N LEU A 15 -6.52 24.37 -22.07
CA LEU A 15 -5.53 25.24 -21.43
C LEU A 15 -4.15 24.93 -21.98
N GLU A 16 -3.57 25.87 -22.71
CA GLU A 16 -2.20 25.78 -23.20
C GLU A 16 -1.25 26.30 -22.13
N THR A 17 -0.24 25.50 -21.78
CA THR A 17 0.80 25.86 -20.81
C THR A 17 2.18 25.61 -21.41
N SER A 18 3.25 25.92 -20.66
CA SER A 18 4.64 25.55 -21.06
C SER A 18 4.83 24.03 -21.21
N ASP A 19 4.03 23.24 -20.51
CA ASP A 19 4.17 21.78 -20.42
C ASP A 19 3.29 21.06 -21.45
N GLY A 20 2.48 21.81 -22.22
CA GLY A 20 1.58 21.29 -23.25
C GLY A 20 0.13 21.76 -23.09
N ALA A 21 -0.74 21.16 -23.90
CA ALA A 21 -2.18 21.40 -23.91
C ALA A 21 -2.90 20.42 -22.99
N HIS A 22 -3.80 20.93 -22.13
CA HIS A 22 -4.61 20.13 -21.23
C HIS A 22 -6.09 20.46 -21.40
N ARG A 23 -6.93 19.45 -21.57
CA ARG A 23 -8.37 19.63 -21.74
C ARG A 23 -9.12 19.29 -20.46
N PHE A 24 -10.11 20.14 -20.15
CA PHE A 24 -10.95 19.98 -18.96
C PHE A 24 -12.42 20.11 -19.33
N HIS A 25 -13.24 19.11 -19.02
CA HIS A 25 -14.67 19.15 -19.24
C HIS A 25 -15.39 20.15 -18.33
N ALA A 26 -16.43 20.80 -18.84
CA ALA A 26 -17.26 21.73 -18.09
C ALA A 26 -17.76 21.12 -16.76
N ILE A 27 -18.31 19.91 -16.83
CA ILE A 27 -18.83 19.21 -15.64
C ILE A 27 -17.73 18.94 -14.61
N TRP A 28 -16.52 18.54 -15.07
CA TRP A 28 -15.39 18.28 -14.17
C TRP A 28 -14.90 19.56 -13.49
N LEU A 29 -14.76 20.66 -14.23
CA LEU A 29 -14.38 21.95 -13.66
C LEU A 29 -15.42 22.42 -12.64
N ARG A 30 -16.73 22.36 -13.00
CA ARG A 30 -17.81 22.79 -12.11
C ARG A 30 -17.89 21.96 -10.84
N ASP A 31 -17.73 20.64 -10.94
CA ASP A 31 -17.73 19.71 -9.82
C ASP A 31 -16.53 19.90 -8.90
N ASN A 32 -15.40 20.32 -9.45
CA ASN A 32 -14.15 20.56 -8.73
C ASN A 32 -13.86 22.04 -8.44
N ALA A 33 -14.87 22.90 -8.51
CA ALA A 33 -14.73 24.32 -8.16
C ALA A 33 -14.23 24.47 -6.71
N GLN A 34 -13.27 25.39 -6.53
CA GLN A 34 -12.61 25.60 -5.23
C GLN A 34 -13.24 26.75 -4.41
N ASP A 35 -14.34 27.32 -4.88
CA ASP A 35 -15.05 28.40 -4.20
C ASP A 35 -15.79 27.93 -2.93
N GLY A 36 -16.02 28.87 -2.00
CA GLY A 36 -16.65 28.59 -0.70
C GLY A 36 -18.12 28.13 -0.76
N ALA A 37 -18.80 28.24 -1.90
CA ALA A 37 -20.13 27.66 -2.09
C ALA A 37 -20.07 26.18 -2.53
N THR A 38 -18.95 25.74 -3.05
CA THR A 38 -18.74 24.35 -3.51
C THR A 38 -17.95 23.53 -2.47
N ARG A 39 -16.97 24.15 -1.79
CA ARG A 39 -16.10 23.48 -0.81
C ARG A 39 -15.98 24.29 0.47
N ALA A 40 -16.00 23.60 1.61
CA ALA A 40 -15.74 24.18 2.91
C ALA A 40 -14.27 24.65 3.01
N SER A 41 -14.04 25.90 3.41
CA SER A 41 -12.70 26.50 3.47
C SER A 41 -11.77 25.84 4.50
N GLY A 42 -12.32 25.24 5.57
CA GLY A 42 -11.51 24.68 6.65
C GLY A 42 -10.97 23.27 6.39
N ASN A 43 -11.72 22.44 5.68
CA ASN A 43 -11.40 21.01 5.49
C ASN A 43 -11.48 20.53 4.02
N GLY A 44 -11.84 21.43 3.09
CA GLY A 44 -11.95 21.12 1.66
C GLY A 44 -13.10 20.16 1.28
N GLN A 45 -13.98 19.80 2.23
CA GLN A 45 -15.10 18.90 1.95
C GLN A 45 -16.13 19.58 1.04
N ARG A 46 -16.77 18.78 0.20
CA ARG A 46 -17.86 19.26 -0.67
C ARG A 46 -19.06 19.69 0.13
N LEU A 47 -19.61 20.84 -0.25
CA LEU A 47 -20.88 21.37 0.28
C LEU A 47 -22.06 21.05 -0.62
N ILE A 48 -21.79 20.60 -1.84
CA ILE A 48 -22.79 20.24 -2.87
C ILE A 48 -22.61 18.78 -3.29
N THR A 49 -23.65 18.23 -3.91
CA THR A 49 -23.62 16.93 -4.58
C THR A 49 -23.62 17.14 -6.11
N LEU A 50 -23.35 16.10 -6.87
CA LEU A 50 -23.41 16.19 -8.34
C LEU A 50 -24.84 16.54 -8.85
N ARG A 51 -25.88 16.21 -8.08
CA ARG A 51 -27.27 16.53 -8.41
C ARG A 51 -27.60 18.04 -8.35
N ASP A 52 -26.76 18.81 -7.62
CA ASP A 52 -26.92 20.25 -7.51
C ASP A 52 -26.27 21.00 -8.68
N ILE A 53 -25.57 20.30 -9.55
CA ILE A 53 -24.98 20.81 -10.79
C ILE A 53 -25.93 20.47 -11.94
N PRO A 54 -26.39 21.45 -12.74
CA PRO A 54 -27.25 21.19 -13.87
C PRO A 54 -26.62 20.18 -14.87
N PRO A 55 -27.34 19.18 -15.35
CA PRO A 55 -26.80 18.17 -16.27
C PRO A 55 -26.37 18.77 -17.63
N GLU A 56 -26.97 19.91 -18.00
CA GLU A 56 -26.63 20.67 -19.21
C GLU A 56 -25.47 21.67 -19.00
N THR A 57 -24.74 21.60 -17.88
CA THR A 57 -23.61 22.51 -17.58
C THR A 57 -22.63 22.60 -18.75
N ARG A 58 -22.36 23.85 -19.16
CA ARG A 58 -21.43 24.22 -20.24
C ARG A 58 -20.55 25.39 -19.79
N ILE A 59 -19.41 25.56 -20.43
CA ILE A 59 -18.55 26.72 -20.31
C ILE A 59 -19.13 27.81 -21.21
N ALA A 60 -19.64 28.88 -20.63
CA ALA A 60 -20.14 30.04 -21.37
C ALA A 60 -18.99 30.97 -21.77
N ALA A 61 -17.95 31.09 -20.96
CA ALA A 61 -16.75 31.85 -21.25
C ALA A 61 -15.59 31.36 -20.36
N ALA A 62 -14.36 31.52 -20.86
CA ALA A 62 -13.16 31.34 -20.06
C ALA A 62 -12.09 32.35 -20.46
N GLY A 63 -11.25 32.75 -19.53
CA GLY A 63 -10.18 33.72 -19.75
C GLY A 63 -9.06 33.56 -18.71
N ILE A 64 -7.89 34.09 -19.02
CA ILE A 64 -6.78 34.17 -18.06
C ILE A 64 -6.81 35.54 -17.42
N ALA A 65 -6.96 35.60 -16.11
CA ALA A 65 -6.94 36.82 -15.32
C ALA A 65 -5.53 37.45 -15.27
N SER A 66 -5.45 38.70 -14.81
CA SER A 66 -4.18 39.43 -14.73
C SER A 66 -3.16 38.82 -13.76
N ASP A 67 -3.62 38.09 -12.77
CA ASP A 67 -2.79 37.32 -11.83
C ASP A 67 -2.39 35.91 -12.36
N GLY A 68 -2.83 35.58 -13.57
CA GLY A 68 -2.54 34.30 -14.22
C GLY A 68 -3.52 33.18 -13.90
N ALA A 69 -4.54 33.41 -13.08
CA ALA A 69 -5.56 32.41 -12.79
C ALA A 69 -6.49 32.17 -13.98
N LEU A 70 -7.05 30.98 -14.09
CA LEU A 70 -8.08 30.66 -15.08
C LEU A 70 -9.45 31.00 -14.51
N GLU A 71 -10.16 31.94 -15.11
CA GLU A 71 -11.56 32.21 -14.83
C GLU A 71 -12.47 31.46 -15.79
N VAL A 72 -13.48 30.78 -15.27
CA VAL A 72 -14.47 30.03 -16.06
C VAL A 72 -15.88 30.41 -15.63
N ARG A 73 -16.70 30.85 -16.58
CA ARG A 73 -18.13 31.10 -16.37
C ARG A 73 -18.97 29.97 -16.92
N PHE A 74 -19.84 29.41 -16.07
CA PHE A 74 -20.69 28.28 -16.37
C PHE A 74 -22.12 28.67 -16.68
N ALA A 75 -22.73 28.06 -17.70
CA ALA A 75 -24.15 28.09 -17.98
C ALA A 75 -24.79 26.75 -17.62
N PRO A 76 -26.06 26.68 -17.22
CA PRO A 76 -27.02 27.80 -17.09
C PRO A 76 -26.93 28.57 -15.76
N GLU A 77 -26.04 28.18 -14.81
CA GLU A 77 -25.98 28.77 -13.47
C GLU A 77 -25.51 30.24 -13.46
N ASP A 78 -24.90 30.72 -14.53
CA ASP A 78 -24.18 32.01 -14.61
C ASP A 78 -23.12 32.20 -13.51
N LYS A 79 -22.53 31.07 -13.10
CA LYS A 79 -21.50 31.00 -12.03
C LYS A 79 -20.12 31.16 -12.60
N THR A 80 -19.34 32.08 -12.05
CA THR A 80 -17.91 32.23 -12.37
C THR A 80 -17.08 31.62 -11.26
N VAL A 81 -16.07 30.83 -11.66
CA VAL A 81 -15.11 30.16 -10.77
C VAL A 81 -13.70 30.42 -11.25
N THR A 82 -12.82 30.70 -10.31
CA THR A 82 -11.37 30.88 -10.56
C THR A 82 -10.62 29.62 -10.18
N PHE A 83 -9.69 29.19 -11.04
CA PHE A 83 -8.83 28.03 -10.84
C PHE A 83 -7.37 28.42 -10.88
N ASP A 84 -6.58 27.88 -9.95
CA ASP A 84 -5.13 27.93 -10.00
C ASP A 84 -4.62 27.01 -11.13
N PRO A 85 -3.87 27.53 -12.11
CA PRO A 85 -3.30 26.73 -13.19
C PRO A 85 -2.34 25.62 -12.70
N ALA A 86 -1.65 25.82 -11.59
CA ALA A 86 -0.79 24.80 -11.02
C ALA A 86 -1.63 23.62 -10.48
N TRP A 87 -2.76 23.93 -9.84
CA TRP A 87 -3.71 22.91 -9.41
C TRP A 87 -4.31 22.15 -10.60
N LEU A 88 -4.71 22.85 -11.67
CA LEU A 88 -5.23 22.22 -12.88
C LEU A 88 -4.20 21.28 -13.54
N ARG A 89 -2.94 21.71 -13.68
CA ARG A 89 -1.88 20.84 -14.20
C ARG A 89 -1.68 19.59 -13.37
N ALA A 90 -1.68 19.72 -12.05
CA ALA A 90 -1.54 18.57 -11.15
C ALA A 90 -2.71 17.58 -11.24
N HIS A 91 -3.86 17.99 -11.79
CA HIS A 91 -5.08 17.20 -11.92
C HIS A 91 -5.48 16.96 -13.40
N ALA A 92 -4.57 17.21 -14.35
CA ALA A 92 -4.83 16.96 -15.77
C ALA A 92 -5.05 15.44 -16.02
N TYR A 93 -6.10 15.11 -16.75
CA TYR A 93 -6.53 13.71 -16.99
C TYR A 93 -6.69 13.37 -18.48
N ASP A 94 -6.47 14.32 -19.37
CA ASP A 94 -6.60 14.13 -20.82
C ASP A 94 -5.32 13.61 -21.48
N GLN A 95 -4.26 13.44 -20.70
CA GLN A 95 -3.06 12.78 -21.19
C GLN A 95 -3.37 11.32 -21.41
N SER A 96 -3.13 10.82 -22.62
CA SER A 96 -3.08 9.39 -22.88
C SER A 96 -2.02 8.82 -21.94
N ALA A 97 -2.44 8.21 -20.83
CA ALA A 97 -1.51 7.39 -20.09
C ALA A 97 -0.88 6.43 -21.11
N PRO A 98 0.46 6.34 -21.22
CA PRO A 98 1.06 5.27 -21.98
C PRO A 98 0.40 3.99 -21.52
N ALA A 99 0.08 3.07 -22.45
CA ALA A 99 -0.50 1.79 -22.10
C ALA A 99 0.40 1.14 -21.04
N THR A 100 0.02 1.33 -19.78
CA THR A 100 0.79 0.81 -18.67
C THR A 100 0.61 -0.70 -18.69
N ALA A 101 1.72 -1.43 -18.71
CA ALA A 101 1.67 -2.89 -18.66
C ALA A 101 0.95 -3.31 -17.39
N ARG A 102 0.07 -4.30 -17.47
CA ARG A 102 -0.58 -4.86 -16.27
C ARG A 102 0.47 -5.20 -15.21
N GLY A 103 0.23 -4.80 -13.97
CA GLY A 103 1.20 -4.88 -12.89
C GLY A 103 2.21 -3.72 -12.88
N TRP A 104 1.85 -2.55 -13.41
CA TRP A 104 2.66 -1.34 -13.22
C TRP A 104 2.66 -0.90 -11.76
N LEU A 105 3.68 -0.14 -11.38
CA LEU A 105 3.84 0.40 -10.03
C LEU A 105 3.94 1.92 -10.05
N PRO A 106 3.42 2.61 -9.01
CA PRO A 106 3.69 4.02 -8.78
C PRO A 106 5.19 4.31 -8.65
N LYS A 107 5.60 5.54 -8.96
CA LYS A 107 7.01 5.95 -8.97
C LYS A 107 7.68 5.96 -7.58
N ASP A 108 6.89 6.06 -6.52
CA ASP A 108 7.34 6.03 -5.13
C ASP A 108 7.54 4.60 -4.59
N ILE A 109 7.15 3.58 -5.36
CA ILE A 109 7.35 2.17 -5.05
C ILE A 109 8.60 1.66 -5.76
N GLU A 110 9.55 1.15 -5.00
CA GLU A 110 10.78 0.55 -5.49
C GLU A 110 10.81 -0.94 -5.15
N ILE A 111 10.92 -1.81 -6.18
CA ILE A 111 11.08 -3.25 -5.99
C ILE A 111 12.51 -3.57 -5.60
N TRP A 112 12.67 -4.65 -4.88
CA TRP A 112 13.98 -5.09 -4.39
C TRP A 112 14.11 -6.62 -4.37
N ASP A 113 15.36 -7.07 -4.24
CA ASP A 113 15.77 -8.45 -4.04
C ASP A 113 16.81 -8.53 -2.91
N GLY A 114 17.52 -9.63 -2.80
CA GLY A 114 18.55 -9.85 -1.79
C GLY A 114 19.65 -8.78 -1.71
N GLY A 115 19.85 -8.01 -2.78
CA GLY A 115 20.82 -6.91 -2.83
C GLY A 115 20.49 -5.74 -1.90
N LEU A 116 19.24 -5.56 -1.48
CA LEU A 116 18.87 -4.52 -0.52
C LEU A 116 19.45 -4.75 0.89
N MET A 117 20.04 -5.93 1.14
CA MET A 117 20.67 -6.25 2.43
C MET A 117 21.79 -5.28 2.81
N ASP A 118 22.53 -4.75 1.82
CA ASP A 118 23.62 -3.78 2.02
C ASP A 118 23.11 -2.40 2.48
N ALA A 119 21.83 -2.10 2.28
CA ALA A 119 21.17 -0.84 2.64
C ALA A 119 19.82 -1.08 3.33
N LEU A 120 19.80 -2.02 4.28
CA LEU A 120 18.58 -2.45 4.97
C LEU A 120 17.83 -1.25 5.58
N PRO A 121 16.55 -1.03 5.21
CA PRO A 121 15.77 0.09 5.72
C PRO A 121 15.65 0.03 7.25
N CYS A 122 16.13 1.06 7.95
CA CYS A 122 16.16 1.08 9.42
C CYS A 122 15.92 2.49 9.97
N GLY A 123 15.41 2.58 11.20
CA GLY A 123 15.28 3.81 11.99
C GLY A 123 15.61 3.57 13.46
N ASP A 124 16.24 4.56 14.11
CA ASP A 124 16.50 4.55 15.55
C ASP A 124 15.28 5.04 16.32
N PHE A 125 14.79 4.24 17.26
CA PHE A 125 13.54 4.52 17.95
C PHE A 125 13.50 5.87 18.66
N ALA A 126 14.61 6.25 19.32
CA ALA A 126 14.67 7.52 20.05
C ALA A 126 14.58 8.72 19.08
N GLN A 127 15.17 8.60 17.89
CA GLN A 127 15.06 9.63 16.84
C GLN A 127 13.65 9.65 16.23
N LEU A 128 13.04 8.48 16.00
CA LEU A 128 11.68 8.39 15.45
C LEU A 128 10.65 9.04 16.38
N GLN A 129 10.80 8.85 17.69
CA GLN A 129 9.92 9.47 18.70
C GLN A 129 9.96 11.01 18.70
N GLN A 130 11.05 11.61 18.26
CA GLN A 130 11.15 13.07 18.13
C GLN A 130 10.32 13.62 16.97
N GLY A 131 9.85 12.75 16.07
CA GLY A 131 9.12 13.17 14.88
C GLY A 131 10.01 13.82 13.82
N GLY A 132 9.44 14.75 13.04
CA GLY A 132 10.17 15.50 12.01
C GLY A 132 10.79 14.65 10.90
N ALA A 133 11.96 15.05 10.40
CA ALA A 133 12.62 14.39 9.28
C ALA A 133 12.97 12.90 9.54
N PRO A 134 13.50 12.51 10.73
CA PRO A 134 13.80 11.09 10.98
C PRO A 134 12.57 10.18 10.85
N LEU A 135 11.43 10.59 11.41
CA LEU A 135 10.20 9.82 11.31
C LEU A 135 9.66 9.82 9.88
N ARG A 136 9.59 10.97 9.22
CA ARG A 136 9.17 11.09 7.83
C ARG A 136 9.98 10.17 6.91
N ASP A 137 11.30 10.18 7.05
CA ASP A 137 12.20 9.42 6.18
C ASP A 137 12.07 7.90 6.44
N TRP A 138 11.87 7.50 7.69
CA TRP A 138 11.61 6.10 8.04
C TRP A 138 10.24 5.61 7.50
N LEU A 139 9.17 6.40 7.65
CA LEU A 139 7.87 6.11 7.05
C LEU A 139 7.97 6.04 5.52
N GLY A 140 8.74 6.93 4.91
CA GLY A 140 9.03 6.93 3.48
C GLY A 140 9.72 5.65 3.01
N LYS A 141 10.61 5.05 3.82
CA LYS A 141 11.22 3.75 3.53
C LYS A 141 10.16 2.63 3.50
N ILE A 142 9.20 2.64 4.43
CA ILE A 142 8.12 1.64 4.44
C ILE A 142 7.21 1.84 3.20
N VAL A 143 6.87 3.06 2.83
CA VAL A 143 6.11 3.33 1.60
C VAL A 143 6.88 2.82 0.38
N ARG A 144 8.19 3.12 0.27
CA ARG A 144 9.03 2.79 -0.88
C ARG A 144 9.32 1.30 -1.00
N TYR A 145 9.75 0.64 0.08
CA TYR A 145 10.24 -0.74 0.07
C TYR A 145 9.23 -1.75 0.64
N GLY A 146 8.13 -1.29 1.24
CA GLY A 146 7.14 -2.14 1.90
C GLY A 146 7.56 -2.61 3.30
N PHE A 147 8.77 -2.27 3.79
CA PHE A 147 9.20 -2.62 5.14
C PHE A 147 10.32 -1.70 5.66
N ALA A 148 10.47 -1.66 6.98
CA ALA A 148 11.67 -1.12 7.64
C ALA A 148 11.85 -1.73 9.04
N LYS A 149 13.09 -1.77 9.52
CA LYS A 149 13.44 -2.10 10.90
C LYS A 149 13.34 -0.86 11.81
N VAL A 150 13.17 -1.14 13.09
CA VAL A 150 13.37 -0.19 14.20
C VAL A 150 14.38 -0.81 15.13
N VAL A 151 15.33 -0.01 15.59
CA VAL A 151 16.38 -0.43 16.55
C VAL A 151 16.35 0.44 17.80
N ASN A 152 16.99 -0.04 18.86
CA ASN A 152 17.15 0.68 20.13
C ASN A 152 15.84 1.07 20.82
N ALA A 153 14.80 0.27 20.64
CA ALA A 153 13.54 0.45 21.36
C ALA A 153 13.58 -0.28 22.72
N PRO A 154 12.70 0.06 23.70
CA PRO A 154 12.71 -0.54 25.04
C PRO A 154 12.47 -2.06 25.03
N VAL A 155 13.25 -2.82 25.79
CA VAL A 155 13.07 -4.28 25.92
C VAL A 155 12.06 -4.57 27.03
N GLU A 156 10.77 -4.38 26.71
CA GLU A 156 9.67 -4.64 27.65
C GLU A 156 8.41 -5.09 26.91
N PRO A 157 7.59 -5.97 27.49
CA PRO A 157 6.31 -6.37 26.92
C PRO A 157 5.42 -5.17 26.61
N GLY A 158 4.82 -5.16 25.42
CA GLY A 158 3.96 -4.07 24.96
C GLY A 158 4.68 -2.90 24.31
N ALA A 159 6.02 -2.86 24.29
CA ALA A 159 6.78 -1.80 23.60
C ALA A 159 6.48 -1.72 22.10
N LEU A 160 6.03 -2.82 21.47
CA LEU A 160 5.57 -2.83 20.08
C LEU A 160 4.46 -1.78 19.83
N PHE A 161 3.62 -1.48 20.80
CA PHE A 161 2.57 -0.47 20.64
C PHE A 161 3.13 0.93 20.45
N ARG A 162 4.26 1.24 21.09
CA ARG A 162 4.95 2.52 20.89
C ARG A 162 5.49 2.67 19.46
N VAL A 163 5.81 1.56 18.81
CA VAL A 163 6.20 1.58 17.38
C VAL A 163 4.99 1.89 16.51
N VAL A 164 3.83 1.30 16.80
CA VAL A 164 2.58 1.59 16.07
C VAL A 164 2.13 3.04 16.32
N ASP A 165 2.26 3.55 17.54
CA ASP A 165 1.88 4.92 17.90
C ASP A 165 2.65 6.00 17.12
N LEU A 166 3.80 5.64 16.49
CA LEU A 166 4.53 6.55 15.61
C LEU A 166 3.75 6.90 14.32
N PHE A 167 2.80 6.06 13.90
CA PHE A 167 2.12 6.23 12.62
C PHE A 167 0.62 5.91 12.61
N GLY A 168 0.06 5.40 13.72
CA GLY A 168 -1.35 5.05 13.72
C GLY A 168 -1.78 4.34 14.99
N TYR A 169 -2.60 3.32 14.84
CA TYR A 169 -3.19 2.56 15.92
C TYR A 169 -3.26 1.07 15.58
N VAL A 170 -3.32 0.25 16.63
CA VAL A 170 -3.40 -1.21 16.50
C VAL A 170 -4.77 -1.61 15.96
N ARG A 171 -4.76 -2.50 14.97
CA ARG A 171 -5.95 -3.22 14.51
C ARG A 171 -6.15 -4.47 15.34
N GLU A 172 -7.15 -4.47 16.18
CA GLU A 172 -7.53 -5.64 16.98
C GLU A 172 -8.17 -6.73 16.10
N THR A 173 -7.85 -7.98 16.40
CA THR A 173 -8.36 -9.16 15.70
C THR A 173 -8.84 -10.21 16.72
N ASN A 174 -9.27 -11.42 16.26
CA ASN A 174 -9.52 -12.54 17.19
C ASN A 174 -8.27 -12.99 17.97
N TYR A 175 -7.07 -12.59 17.56
CA TYR A 175 -5.84 -12.78 18.32
C TYR A 175 -5.63 -11.70 19.40
N GLY A 176 -6.58 -10.77 19.59
CA GLY A 176 -6.48 -9.62 20.48
C GLY A 176 -5.73 -8.43 19.87
N ARG A 177 -5.22 -7.54 20.73
CA ARG A 177 -4.43 -6.38 20.33
C ARG A 177 -3.02 -6.75 19.87
N HIS A 178 -2.47 -7.85 20.39
CA HIS A 178 -1.19 -8.41 20.02
C HIS A 178 -1.22 -9.93 20.22
N PHE A 179 -0.24 -10.60 19.70
CA PHE A 179 -0.03 -12.04 19.85
C PHE A 179 1.44 -12.33 20.18
N GLU A 180 1.64 -13.44 20.88
CA GLU A 180 2.97 -13.91 21.26
C GLU A 180 3.52 -14.86 20.19
N VAL A 181 4.79 -14.70 19.83
CA VAL A 181 5.50 -15.63 18.94
C VAL A 181 6.63 -16.26 19.73
N ARG A 182 6.31 -17.36 20.36
CA ARG A 182 7.26 -18.22 21.12
C ARG A 182 6.84 -19.66 20.98
N THR A 183 7.74 -20.59 21.29
CA THR A 183 7.39 -22.03 21.29
C THR A 183 6.38 -22.33 22.40
N GLU A 184 5.30 -22.99 22.03
CA GLU A 184 4.24 -23.41 22.94
C GLU A 184 4.17 -24.93 23.07
N VAL A 185 3.67 -25.39 24.21
CA VAL A 185 3.30 -26.79 24.41
C VAL A 185 1.91 -26.99 23.80
N ASN A 186 1.76 -27.92 22.83
CA ASN A 186 0.55 -28.13 22.04
C ASN A 186 0.10 -26.92 21.22
N PRO A 187 0.92 -26.46 20.27
CA PRO A 187 0.67 -25.25 19.50
C PRO A 187 -0.56 -25.40 18.59
N THR A 188 -1.41 -24.37 18.57
CA THR A 188 -2.58 -24.26 17.68
C THR A 188 -2.23 -23.68 16.30
N ASN A 189 -1.01 -23.16 16.15
CA ASN A 189 -0.48 -22.58 14.89
C ASN A 189 1.01 -22.95 14.73
N LEU A 190 1.45 -23.19 13.51
CA LEU A 190 2.86 -23.45 13.19
C LEU A 190 3.80 -22.31 13.59
N ALA A 191 3.29 -21.07 13.71
CA ALA A 191 4.06 -19.94 14.22
C ALA A 191 4.58 -20.14 15.66
N PHE A 192 3.91 -21.00 16.45
CA PHE A 192 4.24 -21.34 17.84
C PHE A 192 5.12 -22.58 17.96
N THR A 193 5.72 -23.02 16.86
CA THR A 193 6.69 -24.15 16.79
C THR A 193 8.08 -23.65 16.49
N GLY A 194 9.10 -24.50 16.64
CA GLY A 194 10.48 -24.25 16.20
C GLY A 194 10.72 -24.52 14.71
N LEU A 195 9.70 -24.94 13.95
CA LEU A 195 9.83 -25.24 12.52
C LEU A 195 10.01 -23.95 11.70
N GLY A 196 10.72 -24.06 10.60
CA GLY A 196 10.80 -23.00 9.59
C GLY A 196 9.41 -22.69 9.02
N LEU A 197 9.15 -21.43 8.74
CA LEU A 197 7.92 -20.99 8.09
C LEU A 197 8.27 -20.43 6.71
N GLN A 198 7.63 -20.97 5.67
CA GLN A 198 7.75 -20.43 4.31
C GLN A 198 7.30 -18.98 4.26
N ALA A 199 7.87 -18.19 3.36
CA ALA A 199 7.50 -16.80 3.14
C ALA A 199 6.02 -16.68 2.77
N HIS A 200 5.30 -15.82 3.50
CA HIS A 200 3.85 -15.69 3.39
C HIS A 200 3.39 -14.28 3.78
N THR A 201 2.19 -13.94 3.35
CA THR A 201 1.41 -12.82 3.90
C THR A 201 0.50 -13.34 5.01
N ASP A 202 0.32 -12.55 6.05
CA ASP A 202 -0.52 -12.94 7.19
C ASP A 202 -2.02 -12.73 6.93
N ASN A 203 -2.80 -13.62 7.53
CA ASN A 203 -4.27 -13.57 7.54
C ASN A 203 -4.93 -13.42 6.16
N PRO A 204 -4.53 -14.17 5.13
CA PRO A 204 -5.09 -14.03 3.79
C PRO A 204 -6.58 -14.39 3.74
N TYR A 205 -7.09 -15.08 4.76
CA TYR A 205 -8.49 -15.45 4.94
C TYR A 205 -9.39 -14.30 5.46
N ARG A 206 -8.83 -13.12 5.74
CA ARG A 206 -9.59 -11.91 6.13
C ARG A 206 -9.88 -11.03 4.92
N ASP A 207 -10.99 -10.33 4.98
CA ASP A 207 -11.36 -9.30 4.02
C ASP A 207 -12.04 -8.12 4.74
N PRO A 208 -11.35 -6.97 4.85
CA PRO A 208 -9.98 -6.71 4.40
C PRO A 208 -8.91 -7.41 5.27
N VAL A 209 -7.76 -7.72 4.70
CA VAL A 209 -6.58 -8.18 5.46
C VAL A 209 -6.04 -7.07 6.36
N PRO A 210 -5.34 -7.38 7.47
CA PRO A 210 -4.48 -6.39 8.13
C PRO A 210 -3.37 -6.00 7.17
N THR A 211 -3.18 -4.71 6.94
CA THR A 211 -2.30 -4.23 5.88
C THR A 211 -0.89 -3.91 6.38
N ILE A 212 -0.71 -3.73 7.68
CA ILE A 212 0.59 -3.62 8.35
C ILE A 212 0.71 -4.71 9.40
N GLN A 213 1.89 -5.32 9.49
CA GLN A 213 2.29 -6.16 10.61
C GLN A 213 3.55 -5.60 11.27
N VAL A 214 3.59 -5.65 12.58
CA VAL A 214 4.77 -5.34 13.40
C VAL A 214 5.17 -6.60 14.14
N LEU A 215 6.45 -6.98 14.06
CA LEU A 215 7.05 -8.02 14.88
C LEU A 215 8.18 -7.42 15.70
N TYR A 216 8.12 -7.59 17.01
CA TYR A 216 8.98 -6.97 18.02
C TYR A 216 9.71 -8.04 18.83
N CYS A 217 11.02 -7.94 18.96
CA CYS A 217 11.84 -8.91 19.68
C CYS A 217 12.03 -8.50 21.15
N LEU A 218 11.70 -9.42 22.06
CA LEU A 218 11.95 -9.32 23.49
C LEU A 218 13.13 -10.23 23.91
N GLU A 219 13.26 -11.42 23.31
CA GLU A 219 14.35 -12.36 23.57
C GLU A 219 14.81 -13.05 22.30
N SER A 220 16.11 -13.24 22.14
CA SER A 220 16.71 -13.83 20.94
C SER A 220 18.04 -14.51 21.26
N SER A 221 18.02 -15.56 22.10
CA SER A 221 19.23 -16.34 22.44
C SER A 221 19.31 -17.69 21.72
N ALA A 222 18.21 -18.20 21.14
CA ALA A 222 18.19 -19.44 20.39
C ALA A 222 19.06 -19.37 19.13
N ALA A 223 19.72 -20.49 18.77
CA ALA A 223 20.45 -20.58 17.51
C ALA A 223 19.49 -20.77 16.33
N GLY A 224 19.66 -20.01 15.25
CA GLY A 224 18.73 -19.98 14.13
C GLY A 224 17.55 -19.01 14.38
N GLY A 225 16.44 -19.22 13.69
CA GLY A 225 15.23 -18.41 13.84
C GLY A 225 15.33 -17.01 13.24
N GLU A 226 16.25 -16.81 12.30
CA GLU A 226 16.38 -15.58 11.55
C GLU A 226 15.06 -15.24 10.86
N ASN A 227 14.73 -13.97 10.83
CA ASN A 227 13.61 -13.46 10.06
C ASN A 227 14.02 -13.31 8.60
N MET A 228 13.11 -13.57 7.71
CA MET A 228 13.28 -13.44 6.27
C MET A 228 12.15 -12.58 5.73
N VAL A 229 12.46 -11.74 4.76
CA VAL A 229 11.46 -10.97 4.01
C VAL A 229 11.73 -11.09 2.52
N VAL A 230 10.66 -11.08 1.72
CA VAL A 230 10.69 -11.15 0.25
C VAL A 230 9.73 -10.11 -0.31
N ASP A 231 10.17 -9.35 -1.32
CA ASP A 231 9.29 -8.43 -2.02
C ASP A 231 8.34 -9.20 -2.95
N GLY A 232 7.09 -9.32 -2.54
CA GLY A 232 6.06 -9.98 -3.33
C GLY A 232 5.76 -9.27 -4.65
N PHE A 233 5.97 -7.94 -4.72
CA PHE A 233 5.81 -7.20 -5.97
C PHE A 233 6.94 -7.56 -6.95
N ALA A 234 8.18 -7.62 -6.48
CA ALA A 234 9.30 -8.11 -7.30
C ALA A 234 9.06 -9.55 -7.77
N ALA A 235 8.55 -10.43 -6.89
CA ALA A 235 8.22 -11.82 -7.25
C ALA A 235 7.11 -11.89 -8.32
N ALA A 236 6.04 -11.09 -8.18
CA ALA A 236 4.96 -11.03 -9.16
C ALA A 236 5.44 -10.49 -10.52
N LEU A 237 6.27 -9.45 -10.52
CA LEU A 237 6.82 -8.88 -11.75
C LEU A 237 7.82 -9.82 -12.44
N ARG A 238 8.59 -10.58 -11.67
CA ARG A 238 9.44 -11.65 -12.21
C ARG A 238 8.58 -12.76 -12.84
N LEU A 239 7.50 -13.19 -12.18
CA LEU A 239 6.56 -14.15 -12.78
C LEU A 239 5.97 -13.59 -14.09
N ARG A 240 5.57 -12.32 -14.11
CA ARG A 240 5.05 -11.68 -15.33
C ARG A 240 6.07 -11.69 -16.47
N ALA A 241 7.34 -11.45 -16.18
CA ALA A 241 8.39 -11.47 -17.17
C ALA A 241 8.67 -12.87 -17.72
N GLU A 242 8.64 -13.89 -16.86
CA GLU A 242 8.91 -15.30 -17.22
C GLU A 242 7.68 -16.01 -17.82
N ASN A 243 6.47 -15.70 -17.31
CA ASN A 243 5.20 -16.35 -17.69
C ASN A 243 4.04 -15.33 -17.58
N PRO A 244 3.82 -14.47 -18.60
CA PRO A 244 2.75 -13.48 -18.61
C PRO A 244 1.35 -14.09 -18.46
N GLU A 245 1.09 -15.24 -19.08
CA GLU A 245 -0.19 -15.94 -18.97
C GLU A 245 -0.43 -16.45 -17.55
N GLY A 246 0.62 -16.97 -16.91
CA GLY A 246 0.58 -17.40 -15.51
C GLY A 246 0.30 -16.24 -14.56
N PHE A 247 0.94 -15.08 -14.78
CA PHE A 247 0.64 -13.86 -14.05
C PHE A 247 -0.84 -13.47 -14.18
N ASP A 248 -1.37 -13.49 -15.40
CA ASP A 248 -2.78 -13.16 -15.66
C ASP A 248 -3.74 -14.18 -15.05
N LEU A 249 -3.39 -15.46 -15.00
CA LEU A 249 -4.18 -16.48 -14.33
C LEU A 249 -4.29 -16.20 -12.83
N LEU A 250 -3.17 -15.88 -12.16
CA LEU A 250 -3.16 -15.58 -10.74
C LEU A 250 -3.78 -14.23 -10.40
N ALA A 251 -3.87 -13.30 -11.36
CA ALA A 251 -4.51 -12.00 -11.19
C ALA A 251 -6.02 -12.00 -11.52
N ASN A 252 -6.47 -12.87 -12.42
CA ASN A 252 -7.86 -12.87 -12.89
C ASN A 252 -8.74 -13.90 -12.21
N HIS A 253 -8.16 -14.94 -11.59
CA HIS A 253 -8.91 -16.00 -10.91
C HIS A 253 -8.61 -16.00 -9.43
N CYS A 254 -9.67 -16.11 -8.62
CA CYS A 254 -9.54 -16.06 -7.17
C CYS A 254 -8.93 -17.35 -6.61
N ALA A 255 -7.96 -17.19 -5.73
CA ALA A 255 -7.61 -18.16 -4.71
C ALA A 255 -8.64 -18.12 -3.57
N ARG A 256 -8.66 -19.16 -2.77
CA ARG A 256 -9.48 -19.26 -1.55
C ARG A 256 -8.58 -19.50 -0.35
N PHE A 257 -8.88 -18.83 0.75
CA PHE A 257 -8.16 -18.97 2.00
C PHE A 257 -9.14 -19.19 3.13
N GLU A 258 -8.78 -20.06 4.07
CA GLU A 258 -9.64 -20.43 5.20
C GLU A 258 -8.83 -20.54 6.49
N TYR A 259 -9.45 -20.13 7.59
CA TYR A 259 -9.01 -20.39 8.95
C TYR A 259 -10.21 -20.77 9.81
N ALA A 260 -10.18 -21.97 10.35
CA ALA A 260 -11.19 -22.53 11.27
C ALA A 260 -10.53 -23.27 12.45
N GLY A 261 -9.33 -22.83 12.84
CA GLY A 261 -8.52 -23.50 13.89
C GLY A 261 -8.92 -23.16 15.33
N GLU A 262 -9.87 -22.24 15.53
CA GLU A 262 -10.32 -21.79 16.86
C GLU A 262 -11.84 -21.95 16.97
N ALA A 263 -12.32 -22.42 18.13
CA ALA A 263 -13.74 -22.59 18.38
C ALA A 263 -14.49 -21.24 18.27
N GLY A 264 -15.52 -21.21 17.45
CA GLY A 264 -16.30 -19.99 17.20
C GLY A 264 -15.71 -19.04 16.15
N VAL A 265 -14.57 -19.37 15.55
CA VAL A 265 -13.94 -18.58 14.48
C VAL A 265 -13.92 -19.39 13.18
N CYS A 266 -14.54 -18.83 12.13
CA CYS A 266 -14.45 -19.35 10.76
C CYS A 266 -14.27 -18.15 9.82
N LEU A 267 -13.07 -17.99 9.32
CA LEU A 267 -12.69 -16.88 8.44
C LEU A 267 -12.39 -17.43 7.05
N THR A 268 -13.03 -16.85 6.04
CA THR A 268 -12.81 -17.24 4.66
C THR A 268 -12.67 -16.01 3.79
N SER A 269 -11.81 -16.08 2.79
CA SER A 269 -11.74 -15.06 1.76
C SER A 269 -11.60 -15.68 0.37
N ARG A 270 -12.01 -14.89 -0.63
CA ARG A 270 -11.94 -15.22 -2.05
C ARG A 270 -11.35 -14.02 -2.78
N ARG A 271 -10.06 -14.08 -3.08
CA ARG A 271 -9.29 -13.01 -3.71
C ARG A 271 -8.21 -13.55 -4.63
N PRO A 272 -7.81 -12.84 -5.70
CA PRO A 272 -6.64 -13.23 -6.48
C PRO A 272 -5.37 -13.30 -5.60
N MET A 273 -4.39 -14.10 -6.02
CA MET A 273 -3.04 -14.07 -5.40
C MET A 273 -2.29 -12.78 -5.76
N ILE A 274 -2.49 -12.28 -6.98
CA ILE A 274 -1.95 -11.01 -7.47
C ILE A 274 -3.12 -10.06 -7.61
N GLU A 275 -3.19 -9.03 -6.79
CA GLU A 275 -4.28 -8.07 -6.80
C GLU A 275 -3.91 -6.86 -7.66
N LEU A 276 -4.75 -6.60 -8.68
CA LEU A 276 -4.60 -5.45 -9.58
C LEU A 276 -5.77 -4.49 -9.41
N ALA A 277 -5.48 -3.20 -9.47
CA ALA A 277 -6.49 -2.16 -9.63
C ALA A 277 -7.11 -2.22 -11.05
N PRO A 278 -8.27 -1.57 -11.28
CA PRO A 278 -8.92 -1.58 -12.60
C PRO A 278 -8.06 -1.05 -13.76
N ASP A 279 -7.09 -0.18 -13.48
CA ASP A 279 -6.12 0.36 -14.44
C ASP A 279 -4.87 -0.53 -14.63
N GLY A 280 -4.82 -1.65 -13.91
CA GLY A 280 -3.72 -2.61 -13.96
C GLY A 280 -2.58 -2.33 -12.99
N GLU A 281 -2.67 -1.36 -12.08
CA GLU A 281 -1.69 -1.16 -11.01
C GLU A 281 -1.61 -2.41 -10.11
N LEU A 282 -0.40 -2.84 -9.78
CA LEU A 282 -0.17 -3.91 -8.81
C LEU A 282 -0.35 -3.35 -7.38
N ILE A 283 -1.43 -3.76 -6.71
CA ILE A 283 -1.83 -3.22 -5.42
C ILE A 283 -1.70 -4.21 -4.26
N GLY A 284 -1.55 -5.51 -4.54
CA GLY A 284 -1.42 -6.50 -3.48
C GLY A 284 -0.97 -7.87 -3.94
N ILE A 285 -0.40 -8.61 -2.98
CA ILE A 285 -0.08 -10.03 -3.06
C ILE A 285 -0.74 -10.73 -1.88
N ARG A 286 -1.38 -11.89 -2.13
CA ARG A 286 -1.84 -12.83 -1.12
C ARG A 286 -1.22 -14.20 -1.38
N PHE A 287 -0.29 -14.58 -0.53
CA PHE A 287 0.39 -15.85 -0.66
C PHE A 287 0.59 -16.48 0.72
N ASN A 288 -0.05 -17.62 0.96
CA ASN A 288 0.07 -18.36 2.21
C ASN A 288 -0.40 -19.80 2.01
N ASN A 289 0.53 -20.75 1.92
CA ASN A 289 0.23 -22.15 1.68
C ASN A 289 -0.54 -22.82 2.83
N ARG A 290 -0.36 -22.34 4.07
CA ARG A 290 -1.00 -22.94 5.25
C ARG A 290 -2.50 -22.70 5.34
N SER A 291 -2.96 -21.61 4.77
CA SER A 291 -4.38 -21.20 4.78
C SER A 291 -5.05 -21.36 3.41
N PHE A 292 -4.33 -21.93 2.44
CA PHE A 292 -4.84 -22.10 1.09
C PHE A 292 -5.92 -23.20 1.07
N ALA A 293 -7.11 -22.83 0.61
CA ALA A 293 -8.26 -23.72 0.51
C ALA A 293 -8.50 -24.20 -0.93
N ALA A 294 -9.45 -25.12 -1.10
CA ALA A 294 -9.75 -25.68 -2.42
C ALA A 294 -10.16 -24.61 -3.44
N VAL A 295 -9.45 -24.54 -4.55
CA VAL A 295 -9.72 -23.60 -5.64
C VAL A 295 -10.91 -24.10 -6.47
N THR A 296 -11.93 -23.28 -6.58
CA THR A 296 -13.15 -23.59 -7.35
C THR A 296 -13.53 -22.48 -8.33
N ASP A 297 -12.70 -21.43 -8.43
CA ASP A 297 -12.99 -20.23 -9.22
C ASP A 297 -12.18 -20.17 -10.53
N VAL A 298 -11.42 -21.22 -10.84
CA VAL A 298 -10.64 -21.35 -12.06
C VAL A 298 -11.40 -22.27 -13.03
N PRO A 299 -11.56 -21.89 -14.31
CA PRO A 299 -12.15 -22.78 -15.32
C PRO A 299 -11.40 -24.10 -15.43
N PHE A 300 -12.12 -25.18 -15.70
CA PHE A 300 -11.55 -26.55 -15.76
C PHE A 300 -10.35 -26.64 -16.70
N ASP A 301 -10.44 -26.06 -17.87
CA ASP A 301 -9.40 -26.05 -18.91
C ASP A 301 -8.16 -25.20 -18.55
N LYS A 302 -8.27 -24.33 -17.52
CA LYS A 302 -7.19 -23.48 -17.04
C LYS A 302 -6.55 -23.94 -15.72
N MET A 303 -7.12 -24.95 -15.09
CA MET A 303 -6.73 -25.37 -13.74
C MET A 303 -5.26 -25.81 -13.66
N GLU A 304 -4.80 -26.62 -14.62
CA GLU A 304 -3.39 -27.08 -14.63
C GLU A 304 -2.40 -25.91 -14.81
N ALA A 305 -2.72 -24.99 -15.73
CA ALA A 305 -1.89 -23.80 -15.95
C ALA A 305 -1.90 -22.85 -14.74
N TYR A 306 -3.03 -22.72 -14.05
CA TYR A 306 -3.13 -21.97 -12.80
C TYR A 306 -2.20 -22.56 -11.71
N TYR A 307 -2.24 -23.88 -11.50
CA TYR A 307 -1.35 -24.53 -10.53
C TYR A 307 0.12 -24.47 -10.93
N ALA A 308 0.43 -24.53 -12.22
CA ALA A 308 1.79 -24.31 -12.72
C ALA A 308 2.30 -22.89 -12.42
N ALA A 309 1.45 -21.88 -12.64
CA ALA A 309 1.76 -20.49 -12.30
C ALA A 309 1.91 -20.28 -10.78
N TYR A 310 1.02 -20.86 -9.97
CA TYR A 310 1.10 -20.83 -8.52
C TYR A 310 2.40 -21.45 -8.01
N ARG A 311 2.77 -22.63 -8.54
CA ARG A 311 4.05 -23.29 -8.22
C ARG A 311 5.22 -22.39 -8.58
N ARG A 312 5.21 -21.80 -9.79
CA ARG A 312 6.29 -20.91 -10.22
C ARG A 312 6.44 -19.68 -9.35
N LEU A 313 5.33 -19.07 -8.95
CA LEU A 313 5.34 -17.96 -7.98
C LEU A 313 5.98 -18.40 -6.64
N GLY A 314 5.62 -19.57 -6.14
CA GLY A 314 6.23 -20.14 -4.93
C GLY A 314 7.74 -20.36 -5.07
N GLU A 315 8.21 -20.91 -6.20
CA GLU A 315 9.64 -21.10 -6.49
C GLU A 315 10.40 -19.76 -6.55
N ILE A 316 9.78 -18.70 -7.09
CA ILE A 316 10.38 -17.36 -7.12
C ILE A 316 10.47 -16.78 -5.71
N ILE A 317 9.42 -16.94 -4.90
CA ILE A 317 9.39 -16.47 -3.50
C ILE A 317 10.44 -17.20 -2.65
N ASP A 318 10.66 -18.50 -2.90
CA ASP A 318 11.63 -19.32 -2.17
C ASP A 318 13.07 -19.22 -2.75
N ASP A 319 13.28 -18.43 -3.81
CA ASP A 319 14.61 -18.19 -4.38
C ASP A 319 15.44 -17.33 -3.39
N THR A 320 16.58 -17.87 -2.94
CA THR A 320 17.48 -17.20 -2.00
C THR A 320 18.01 -15.85 -2.50
N ALA A 321 18.03 -15.63 -3.82
CA ALA A 321 18.39 -14.34 -4.40
C ALA A 321 17.35 -13.24 -4.16
N MET A 322 16.09 -13.60 -3.86
CA MET A 322 15.01 -12.68 -3.51
C MET A 322 14.94 -12.36 -2.02
N GLU A 323 15.67 -13.10 -1.19
CA GLU A 323 15.51 -13.13 0.25
C GLU A 323 16.42 -12.11 0.96
N LEU A 324 15.86 -11.33 1.89
CA LEU A 324 16.63 -10.65 2.93
C LEU A 324 16.51 -11.43 4.22
N THR A 325 17.65 -11.85 4.78
CA THR A 325 17.70 -12.57 6.06
C THR A 325 18.40 -11.74 7.11
N PHE A 326 17.73 -11.51 8.24
CA PHE A 326 18.28 -10.78 9.37
C PHE A 326 17.78 -11.34 10.70
N ARG A 327 18.59 -11.18 11.73
CA ARG A 327 18.20 -11.46 13.10
C ARG A 327 17.63 -10.20 13.74
N LEU A 328 16.58 -10.36 14.53
CA LEU A 328 16.13 -9.32 15.44
C LEU A 328 16.78 -9.54 16.80
N GLU A 329 17.43 -8.51 17.30
CA GLU A 329 17.92 -8.47 18.67
C GLU A 329 16.86 -7.89 19.62
N PRO A 330 16.95 -8.14 20.94
CA PRO A 330 16.03 -7.54 21.90
C PRO A 330 15.98 -6.01 21.78
N GLY A 331 14.77 -5.45 21.71
CA GLY A 331 14.54 -4.03 21.45
C GLY A 331 14.54 -3.65 19.96
N GLU A 332 14.58 -4.63 19.07
CA GLU A 332 14.40 -4.41 17.64
C GLU A 332 13.01 -4.87 17.17
N ALA A 333 12.51 -4.22 16.14
CA ALA A 333 11.30 -4.60 15.44
C ALA A 333 11.46 -4.50 13.93
N PHE A 334 10.57 -5.12 13.17
CA PHE A 334 10.34 -4.75 11.79
C PHE A 334 8.85 -4.55 11.52
N VAL A 335 8.57 -3.60 10.64
CA VAL A 335 7.22 -3.24 10.18
C VAL A 335 7.15 -3.59 8.71
N VAL A 336 6.13 -4.35 8.30
CA VAL A 336 5.92 -4.76 6.91
C VAL A 336 4.54 -4.36 6.40
N ASP A 337 4.48 -3.90 5.15
CA ASP A 337 3.24 -3.88 4.36
C ASP A 337 2.87 -5.34 4.01
N ASN A 338 1.94 -5.88 4.76
CA ASN A 338 1.48 -7.27 4.63
C ASN A 338 0.70 -7.54 3.34
N THR A 339 0.40 -6.51 2.55
CA THR A 339 -0.17 -6.66 1.20
C THR A 339 0.90 -6.70 0.12
N ARG A 340 2.18 -6.55 0.48
CA ARG A 340 3.30 -6.55 -0.46
C ARG A 340 4.42 -7.48 -0.04
N VAL A 341 4.89 -7.35 1.19
CA VAL A 341 6.09 -8.05 1.67
C VAL A 341 5.70 -9.34 2.36
N LEU A 342 6.22 -10.45 1.84
CA LEU A 342 6.12 -11.74 2.50
C LEU A 342 7.19 -11.83 3.58
N HIS A 343 6.84 -12.44 4.69
CA HIS A 343 7.78 -12.69 5.77
C HIS A 343 7.84 -14.16 6.13
N ALA A 344 8.99 -14.57 6.64
CA ALA A 344 9.30 -15.95 6.94
C ALA A 344 10.20 -16.06 8.16
N ARG A 345 10.45 -17.27 8.58
CA ARG A 345 11.36 -17.58 9.68
C ARG A 345 12.12 -18.86 9.39
N LYS A 346 13.45 -18.84 9.53
CA LYS A 346 14.25 -20.06 9.54
C LYS A 346 13.94 -20.89 10.79
N GLY A 347 14.07 -22.21 10.69
CA GLY A 347 13.94 -23.09 11.84
C GLY A 347 14.98 -22.74 12.91
N TYR A 348 14.65 -23.00 14.17
CA TYR A 348 15.59 -22.88 15.29
C TYR A 348 15.57 -24.12 16.17
N SER A 349 16.71 -24.46 16.78
CA SER A 349 16.90 -25.62 17.61
C SER A 349 16.81 -25.29 19.09
N GLY A 350 16.49 -26.30 19.89
CA GLY A 350 15.97 -26.35 21.24
C GLY A 350 16.76 -25.74 22.41
N GLU A 351 17.92 -25.12 22.22
CA GLU A 351 18.62 -24.40 23.29
C GLU A 351 18.49 -22.89 23.08
N GLY A 352 18.17 -22.17 24.17
CA GLY A 352 17.92 -20.74 24.15
C GLY A 352 16.44 -20.35 24.02
N THR A 353 16.18 -19.06 24.11
CA THR A 353 14.84 -18.47 24.07
C THR A 353 14.66 -17.63 22.80
N ARG A 354 13.46 -17.63 22.28
CA ARG A 354 13.01 -16.72 21.24
C ARG A 354 11.60 -16.24 21.58
N TRP A 355 11.49 -14.97 21.91
CA TRP A 355 10.21 -14.37 22.26
C TRP A 355 10.01 -13.07 21.49
N LEU A 356 9.04 -13.08 20.59
CA LEU A 356 8.58 -11.90 19.88
C LEU A 356 7.13 -11.64 20.22
N GLN A 357 6.76 -10.36 20.20
CA GLN A 357 5.37 -9.91 20.18
C GLN A 357 5.03 -9.40 18.76
N GLY A 358 3.83 -9.70 18.30
CA GLY A 358 3.33 -9.21 17.02
C GLY A 358 1.99 -8.50 17.18
N CYS A 359 1.75 -7.51 16.34
CA CYS A 359 0.43 -6.89 16.20
C CYS A 359 0.18 -6.46 14.76
N TYR A 360 -1.07 -6.11 14.49
CA TYR A 360 -1.48 -5.59 13.21
C TYR A 360 -1.87 -4.12 13.30
N ALA A 361 -1.72 -3.41 12.19
CA ALA A 361 -2.18 -2.05 11.98
C ALA A 361 -2.67 -1.89 10.53
N ASP A 362 -3.12 -0.70 10.16
CA ASP A 362 -3.56 -0.42 8.80
C ASP A 362 -2.67 0.63 8.13
N LYS A 363 -2.33 0.40 6.86
CA LYS A 363 -1.38 1.24 6.10
C LYS A 363 -1.89 2.62 5.75
N ASP A 364 -3.21 2.85 5.86
CA ASP A 364 -3.80 4.18 5.69
C ASP A 364 -3.32 5.14 6.79
N GLY A 365 -3.22 4.69 8.05
CA GLY A 365 -2.63 5.47 9.13
C GLY A 365 -1.17 5.85 8.86
N LEU A 366 -0.35 4.87 8.45
CA LEU A 366 1.05 5.07 8.10
C LEU A 366 1.22 6.06 6.93
N ARG A 367 0.47 5.85 5.85
CA ARG A 367 0.48 6.73 4.68
C ARG A 367 -0.01 8.14 5.01
N SER A 368 -1.07 8.26 5.82
CA SER A 368 -1.59 9.55 6.29
C SER A 368 -0.52 10.34 7.06
N ALA A 369 0.17 9.69 8.01
CA ALA A 369 1.26 10.32 8.76
C ALA A 369 2.39 10.78 7.82
N TYR A 370 2.84 9.91 6.91
CA TYR A 370 3.89 10.23 5.94
C TYR A 370 3.52 11.41 5.04
N TYR A 371 2.36 11.36 4.38
CA TYR A 371 1.97 12.42 3.44
C TYR A 371 1.65 13.74 4.14
N ALA A 372 1.14 13.73 5.38
CA ALA A 372 0.97 14.93 6.17
C ALA A 372 2.33 15.62 6.44
N MET A 373 3.36 14.86 6.81
CA MET A 373 4.72 15.37 7.02
C MET A 373 5.35 15.87 5.72
N MET A 374 5.15 15.16 4.61
CA MET A 374 5.62 15.61 3.28
C MET A 374 4.99 16.95 2.89
N ARG A 375 3.70 17.09 3.12
CA ARG A 375 2.97 18.34 2.82
C ARG A 375 3.48 19.51 3.68
N ALA A 376 3.69 19.28 4.97
CA ALA A 376 4.23 20.30 5.88
C ALA A 376 5.63 20.75 5.42
N ALA A 377 6.53 19.82 5.10
CA ALA A 377 7.87 20.13 4.64
C ALA A 377 7.91 20.94 3.32
N VAL A 378 6.94 20.70 2.41
CA VAL A 378 6.83 21.50 1.17
C VAL A 378 6.38 22.94 1.47
N LEU A 379 5.48 23.12 2.44
CA LEU A 379 5.00 24.47 2.84
C LEU A 379 6.12 25.26 3.53
N GLU A 380 6.87 24.62 4.45
CA GLU A 380 8.02 25.23 5.12
C GLU A 380 9.15 25.63 4.16
N ALA A 381 9.35 24.87 3.08
CA ALA A 381 10.37 25.18 2.07
C ALA A 381 9.94 26.30 1.09
N ALA A 382 8.67 26.67 1.09
CA ALA A 382 8.09 27.72 0.23
C ALA A 382 8.02 29.09 0.93
N GLU A 383 8.23 29.15 2.26
CA GLU A 383 8.36 30.36 3.08
C GLU A 383 9.82 30.84 3.15
#